data_8bca14d17f62de42c22bac4741cae1e1
#
_entry.id   8bca14d17f62de42c22bac4741cae1e1
#
_cell.length_a   1.000
_cell.length_b   1.000
_cell.length_c   1.000
_cell.angle_alpha   90.00
_cell.angle_beta   90.00
_cell.angle_gamma   90.00
#
_symmetry.space_group_name_H-M   'P 1'
#
loop_
_entity.id
_entity.type
_entity.pdbx_description
1 polymer ?
#
loop_
_entity_poly.entity_id
_entity_poly.type
_entity_poly.pdbx_seq_one_letter_code
_entity_poly.pdbx_strand_id
1 'polypeptide(L)'
;MLKRSLTVSLCLLALTLSGFAQKKSSMKKSSAGPAPDKAYLQKIWDGWATLDPANTAKFYAKGPHVFFDIAPLKYNSWDEYEKGVKGVLAGYKSAKFTVNDDAELHSHGDLAWGTATIKEEMTDKAGKVNMGNFRWTVIFENEDGKWMIVHEHVSAPLG
;
A
#
# COMPACT_ATOMS: atom_id res chain seq x y z
N MET A 1 -43.33 28.97 75.97
CA MET A 1 -41.90 28.96 75.72
C MET A 1 -41.58 27.67 74.88
N LEU A 2 -41.43 27.80 73.58
CA LEU A 2 -41.34 26.67 72.67
C LEU A 2 -39.87 26.52 72.26
N LYS A 3 -39.20 25.42 72.68
CA LYS A 3 -37.84 25.10 72.29
C LYS A 3 -37.87 24.38 70.94
N ARG A 4 -37.37 25.05 69.92
CA ARG A 4 -37.14 24.43 68.57
C ARG A 4 -35.82 23.68 68.61
N SER A 5 -35.86 22.36 68.40
CA SER A 5 -34.73 21.49 68.18
C SER A 5 -34.37 21.54 66.72
N LEU A 6 -33.10 21.86 66.41
CA LEU A 6 -32.56 21.96 65.10
C LEU A 6 -31.81 20.65 64.78
N THR A 7 -32.40 19.78 64.00
CA THR A 7 -31.72 18.55 63.48
C THR A 7 -30.91 18.89 62.28
N VAL A 8 -29.60 18.81 62.43
CA VAL A 8 -28.65 18.93 61.31
C VAL A 8 -28.55 17.56 60.62
N SER A 9 -29.06 17.48 59.38
CA SER A 9 -28.95 16.31 58.55
C SER A 9 -27.62 16.36 57.78
N LEU A 10 -26.73 15.42 58.13
CA LEU A 10 -25.41 15.28 57.49
C LEU A 10 -25.55 14.40 56.21
N CYS A 11 -25.64 15.02 55.03
CA CYS A 11 -25.60 14.31 53.76
C CYS A 11 -24.17 13.87 53.45
N LEU A 12 -23.89 12.58 53.63
CA LEU A 12 -22.66 11.97 53.09
C LEU A 12 -22.78 11.84 51.58
N LEU A 13 -22.01 12.65 50.85
CA LEU A 13 -21.83 12.56 49.40
C LEU A 13 -20.81 11.45 49.13
N ALA A 14 -21.28 10.26 48.75
CA ALA A 14 -20.41 9.18 48.26
C ALA A 14 -19.94 9.49 46.83
N LEU A 15 -18.69 9.96 46.68
CA LEU A 15 -18.02 10.06 45.40
C LEU A 15 -17.68 8.66 44.91
N THR A 16 -18.46 8.13 43.99
CA THR A 16 -18.08 6.93 43.23
C THR A 16 -17.06 7.33 42.18
N LEU A 17 -15.78 7.04 42.43
CA LEU A 17 -14.73 7.07 41.39
C LEU A 17 -15.03 5.94 40.39
N SER A 18 -15.67 6.28 39.28
CA SER A 18 -15.76 5.40 38.11
C SER A 18 -14.38 5.32 37.49
N GLY A 19 -13.61 4.29 37.83
CA GLY A 19 -12.35 3.97 37.21
C GLY A 19 -12.60 3.65 35.75
N PHE A 20 -12.28 4.59 34.86
CA PHE A 20 -12.12 4.31 33.43
C PHE A 20 -10.93 3.33 33.27
N ALA A 21 -11.22 2.04 33.20
CA ALA A 21 -10.27 1.05 32.79
C ALA A 21 -9.90 1.33 31.32
N GLN A 22 -8.82 2.06 31.14
CA GLN A 22 -8.22 2.30 29.82
C GLN A 22 -7.77 0.94 29.30
N LYS A 23 -8.58 0.36 28.40
CA LYS A 23 -8.28 -0.87 27.73
C LYS A 23 -6.99 -0.65 26.94
N LYS A 24 -5.85 -1.05 27.51
CA LYS A 24 -4.58 -1.13 26.77
C LYS A 24 -4.84 -2.01 25.56
N SER A 25 -5.00 -1.39 24.40
CA SER A 25 -4.94 -2.09 23.13
C SER A 25 -3.57 -2.76 23.10
N SER A 26 -3.53 -4.06 23.31
CA SER A 26 -2.33 -4.84 23.06
C SER A 26 -2.11 -4.76 21.55
N MET A 27 -1.16 -3.94 21.13
CA MET A 27 -0.68 -3.99 19.75
C MET A 27 -0.25 -5.44 19.50
N LYS A 28 -1.03 -6.15 18.70
CA LYS A 28 -0.71 -7.48 18.22
C LYS A 28 0.68 -7.35 17.56
N LYS A 29 1.68 -8.01 18.11
CA LYS A 29 3.02 -7.98 17.54
C LYS A 29 2.87 -8.43 16.09
N SER A 30 3.13 -7.54 15.14
CA SER A 30 3.05 -7.87 13.71
C SER A 30 3.91 -9.10 13.46
N SER A 31 3.35 -10.11 12.82
CA SER A 31 4.10 -11.25 12.30
C SER A 31 4.72 -10.95 10.95
N ALA A 32 4.74 -9.67 10.58
CA ALA A 32 5.30 -9.19 9.33
C ALA A 32 6.75 -9.65 9.19
N GLY A 33 7.06 -10.26 8.07
CA GLY A 33 8.44 -10.42 7.63
C GLY A 33 9.13 -9.06 7.48
N PRO A 34 10.41 -9.02 7.10
CA PRO A 34 11.11 -7.75 6.88
C PRO A 34 10.30 -6.87 5.91
N ALA A 35 10.28 -5.55 6.18
CA ALA A 35 9.61 -4.58 5.33
C ALA A 35 10.18 -4.63 3.89
N PRO A 36 9.38 -4.23 2.87
CA PRO A 36 9.87 -4.14 1.51
C PRO A 36 11.12 -3.26 1.42
N ASP A 37 12.09 -3.71 0.66
CA ASP A 37 13.30 -2.98 0.32
C ASP A 37 13.39 -2.75 -1.21
N LYS A 38 14.42 -2.05 -1.67
CA LYS A 38 14.64 -1.83 -3.11
C LYS A 38 14.70 -3.14 -3.89
N ALA A 39 15.27 -4.19 -3.34
CA ALA A 39 15.35 -5.49 -4.00
C ALA A 39 13.95 -6.13 -4.15
N TYR A 40 13.07 -5.91 -3.17
CA TYR A 40 11.67 -6.33 -3.28
C TYR A 40 10.93 -5.54 -4.38
N LEU A 41 11.16 -4.22 -4.46
CA LEU A 41 10.60 -3.40 -5.54
C LEU A 41 11.07 -3.89 -6.92
N GLN A 42 12.36 -4.20 -7.06
CA GLN A 42 12.91 -4.72 -8.31
C GLN A 42 12.25 -6.05 -8.73
N LYS A 43 11.99 -6.98 -7.79
CA LYS A 43 11.28 -8.24 -8.09
C LYS A 43 9.87 -8.02 -8.66
N ILE A 44 9.18 -6.97 -8.22
CA ILE A 44 7.86 -6.61 -8.77
C ILE A 44 8.02 -6.20 -10.23
N TRP A 45 8.97 -5.30 -10.51
CA TRP A 45 9.24 -4.83 -11.86
C TRP A 45 9.86 -5.90 -12.78
N ASP A 46 10.63 -6.85 -12.24
CA ASP A 46 11.09 -8.04 -12.97
C ASP A 46 9.90 -8.92 -13.41
N GLY A 47 8.85 -8.99 -12.57
CA GLY A 47 7.60 -9.65 -12.94
C GLY A 47 6.93 -8.98 -14.15
N TRP A 48 6.83 -7.66 -14.16
CA TRP A 48 6.28 -6.88 -15.27
C TRP A 48 7.14 -7.01 -16.54
N ALA A 49 8.46 -7.12 -16.40
CA ALA A 49 9.39 -7.30 -17.52
C ALA A 49 9.17 -8.61 -18.30
N THR A 50 8.46 -9.57 -17.72
CA THR A 50 8.08 -10.82 -18.42
C THR A 50 7.01 -10.63 -19.50
N LEU A 51 6.38 -9.45 -19.57
CA LEU A 51 5.24 -9.11 -20.41
C LEU A 51 3.98 -9.95 -20.13
N ASP A 52 3.98 -10.72 -19.04
CA ASP A 52 2.81 -11.44 -18.53
C ASP A 52 2.45 -10.95 -17.12
N PRO A 53 1.37 -10.19 -16.96
CA PRO A 53 0.93 -9.67 -15.67
C PRO A 53 0.69 -10.76 -14.61
N ALA A 54 0.37 -11.98 -15.00
CA ALA A 54 0.16 -13.09 -14.07
C ALA A 54 1.42 -13.35 -13.20
N ASN A 55 2.61 -13.03 -13.68
CA ASN A 55 3.87 -13.18 -12.94
C ASN A 55 4.02 -12.15 -11.80
N THR A 56 3.23 -11.07 -11.82
CA THR A 56 3.19 -10.05 -10.76
C THR A 56 2.02 -10.26 -9.80
N ALA A 57 1.02 -11.07 -10.13
CA ALA A 57 -0.21 -11.26 -9.35
C ALA A 57 0.04 -11.62 -7.88
N LYS A 58 1.15 -12.27 -7.57
CA LYS A 58 1.56 -12.64 -6.20
C LYS A 58 1.95 -11.46 -5.31
N PHE A 59 2.16 -10.29 -5.89
CA PHE A 59 2.52 -9.06 -5.18
C PHE A 59 1.32 -8.14 -4.93
N TYR A 60 0.15 -8.41 -5.54
CA TYR A 60 -1.02 -7.56 -5.49
C TYR A 60 -2.11 -8.17 -4.62
N ALA A 61 -2.66 -7.37 -3.72
CA ALA A 61 -3.82 -7.73 -2.93
C ALA A 61 -5.05 -7.95 -3.82
N LYS A 62 -5.88 -8.89 -3.43
CA LYS A 62 -7.15 -9.16 -4.11
C LYS A 62 -8.26 -8.32 -3.49
N GLY A 63 -9.30 -8.02 -4.28
CA GLY A 63 -10.44 -7.24 -3.81
C GLY A 63 -10.50 -5.83 -4.40
N PRO A 64 -11.27 -4.91 -3.78
CA PRO A 64 -11.60 -3.60 -4.35
C PRO A 64 -10.49 -2.56 -4.08
N HIS A 65 -9.30 -2.81 -4.56
CA HIS A 65 -8.18 -1.87 -4.49
C HIS A 65 -8.09 -1.05 -5.78
N VAL A 66 -7.76 0.23 -5.65
CA VAL A 66 -7.63 1.14 -6.80
C VAL A 66 -6.16 1.22 -7.21
N PHE A 67 -5.90 1.08 -8.50
CA PHE A 67 -4.58 1.24 -9.10
C PHE A 67 -4.63 2.31 -10.19
N PHE A 68 -3.66 3.21 -10.17
CA PHE A 68 -3.46 4.21 -11.23
C PHE A 68 -2.26 3.82 -12.08
N ASP A 69 -2.47 3.85 -13.38
CA ASP A 69 -1.43 3.65 -14.36
C ASP A 69 -1.48 4.76 -15.39
N ILE A 70 -0.56 4.77 -16.36
CA ILE A 70 -0.47 5.77 -17.43
C ILE A 70 -1.80 5.89 -18.19
N ALA A 71 -2.48 4.77 -18.42
CA ALA A 71 -3.82 4.67 -18.99
C ALA A 71 -4.44 3.31 -18.65
N PRO A 72 -5.76 3.21 -18.42
CA PRO A 72 -6.77 4.28 -18.35
C PRO A 72 -6.69 5.10 -17.06
N LEU A 73 -7.70 5.95 -16.82
CA LEU A 73 -7.75 6.80 -15.63
C LEU A 73 -7.55 6.05 -14.31
N LYS A 74 -8.11 4.84 -14.19
CA LYS A 74 -7.93 3.96 -13.02
C LYS A 74 -8.38 2.54 -13.31
N TYR A 75 -7.93 1.63 -12.46
CA TYR A 75 -8.46 0.28 -12.29
C TYR A 75 -9.03 0.14 -10.88
N ASN A 76 -10.13 -0.58 -10.69
CA ASN A 76 -10.82 -0.71 -9.40
C ASN A 76 -10.53 -2.05 -8.70
N SER A 77 -9.74 -2.92 -9.32
CA SER A 77 -9.29 -4.19 -8.77
C SER A 77 -8.04 -4.69 -9.50
N TRP A 78 -7.37 -5.68 -8.89
CA TRP A 78 -6.28 -6.37 -9.58
C TRP A 78 -6.74 -7.01 -10.89
N ASP A 79 -7.91 -7.63 -10.93
CA ASP A 79 -8.39 -8.34 -12.13
C ASP A 79 -8.61 -7.38 -13.31
N GLU A 80 -9.08 -6.15 -13.03
CA GLU A 80 -9.17 -5.11 -14.05
C GLU A 80 -7.78 -4.66 -14.52
N TYR A 81 -6.85 -4.49 -13.55
CA TYR A 81 -5.49 -4.05 -13.82
C TYR A 81 -4.73 -5.08 -14.65
N GLU A 82 -4.72 -6.34 -14.23
CA GLU A 82 -4.10 -7.46 -14.96
C GLU A 82 -4.59 -7.53 -16.41
N LYS A 83 -5.91 -7.47 -16.61
CA LYS A 83 -6.52 -7.52 -17.94
C LYS A 83 -6.13 -6.32 -18.81
N GLY A 84 -6.15 -5.11 -18.24
CA GLY A 84 -5.83 -3.88 -18.96
C GLY A 84 -4.37 -3.83 -19.38
N VAL A 85 -3.44 -4.08 -18.45
CA VAL A 85 -2.00 -4.07 -18.73
C VAL A 85 -1.60 -5.20 -19.68
N LYS A 86 -2.25 -6.37 -19.59
CA LYS A 86 -2.02 -7.45 -20.57
C LYS A 86 -2.26 -6.99 -22.00
N GLY A 87 -3.29 -6.18 -22.23
CA GLY A 87 -3.58 -5.59 -23.54
C GLY A 87 -2.48 -4.66 -24.02
N VAL A 88 -1.93 -3.82 -23.13
CA VAL A 88 -0.82 -2.92 -23.45
C VAL A 88 0.46 -3.69 -23.75
N LEU A 89 0.83 -4.63 -22.89
CA LEU A 89 2.06 -5.42 -23.02
C LEU A 89 2.06 -6.33 -24.26
N ALA A 90 0.89 -6.70 -24.75
CA ALA A 90 0.76 -7.49 -25.98
C ALA A 90 1.37 -6.81 -27.23
N GLY A 91 1.62 -5.50 -27.20
CA GLY A 91 2.31 -4.76 -28.28
C GLY A 91 3.83 -4.91 -28.29
N TYR A 92 4.42 -5.47 -27.22
CA TYR A 92 5.85 -5.54 -27.02
C TYR A 92 6.37 -6.98 -27.14
N LYS A 93 7.66 -7.12 -27.45
CA LYS A 93 8.36 -8.41 -27.52
C LYS A 93 9.38 -8.58 -26.40
N SER A 94 9.83 -7.49 -25.80
CA SER A 94 10.70 -7.50 -24.62
C SER A 94 10.55 -6.21 -23.81
N ALA A 95 10.77 -6.33 -22.52
CA ALA A 95 10.83 -5.21 -21.60
C ALA A 95 11.96 -5.42 -20.59
N LYS A 96 12.52 -4.30 -20.12
CA LYS A 96 13.42 -4.25 -18.98
C LYS A 96 13.04 -3.04 -18.15
N PHE A 97 12.86 -3.26 -16.85
CA PHE A 97 12.58 -2.20 -15.89
C PHE A 97 13.67 -2.20 -14.81
N THR A 98 14.13 -1.02 -14.43
CA THR A 98 15.14 -0.86 -13.38
C THR A 98 14.64 0.14 -12.38
N VAL A 99 14.53 -0.28 -11.12
CA VAL A 99 14.26 0.63 -10.01
C VAL A 99 15.50 1.47 -9.76
N ASN A 100 15.42 2.77 -9.93
CA ASN A 100 16.53 3.69 -9.77
C ASN A 100 16.96 3.82 -8.30
N ASP A 101 18.10 4.50 -8.05
CA ASP A 101 18.67 4.65 -6.71
C ASP A 101 17.96 5.71 -5.85
N ASP A 102 16.98 6.40 -6.40
CA ASP A 102 16.10 7.34 -5.71
C ASP A 102 14.94 6.68 -4.94
N ALA A 103 14.91 5.36 -4.88
CA ALA A 103 13.87 4.62 -4.16
C ALA A 103 13.91 4.94 -2.65
N GLU A 104 12.79 5.47 -2.15
CA GLU A 104 12.56 5.74 -0.72
C GLU A 104 11.42 4.86 -0.21
N LEU A 105 11.65 4.18 0.92
CA LEU A 105 10.70 3.25 1.53
C LEU A 105 10.54 3.54 3.00
N HIS A 106 9.31 3.48 3.47
CA HIS A 106 8.92 3.69 4.86
C HIS A 106 8.00 2.55 5.29
N SER A 107 8.00 2.22 6.59
CA SER A 107 7.07 1.23 7.14
C SER A 107 6.62 1.59 8.55
N HIS A 108 5.40 1.23 8.88
CA HIS A 108 4.82 1.38 10.23
C HIS A 108 3.83 0.24 10.50
N GLY A 109 4.20 -0.70 11.36
CA GLY A 109 3.38 -1.88 11.64
C GLY A 109 3.21 -2.76 10.41
N ASP A 110 1.96 -2.98 10.01
CA ASP A 110 1.59 -3.78 8.85
C ASP A 110 1.42 -2.93 7.57
N LEU A 111 1.82 -1.67 7.59
CA LEU A 111 1.77 -0.75 6.45
C LEU A 111 3.18 -0.38 6.00
N ALA A 112 3.42 -0.36 4.69
CA ALA A 112 4.62 0.22 4.10
C ALA A 112 4.23 1.03 2.86
N TRP A 113 5.04 2.04 2.54
CA TRP A 113 4.87 2.83 1.33
C TRP A 113 6.21 3.31 0.80
N GLY A 114 6.25 3.61 -0.48
CA GLY A 114 7.46 4.11 -1.10
C GLY A 114 7.22 4.86 -2.39
N THR A 115 8.27 5.55 -2.81
CA THR A 115 8.38 6.21 -4.10
C THR A 115 9.67 5.80 -4.77
N ALA A 116 9.64 5.70 -6.09
CA ALA A 116 10.82 5.47 -6.91
C ALA A 116 10.61 6.02 -8.31
N THR A 117 11.69 6.30 -9.03
CA THR A 117 11.61 6.33 -10.49
C THR A 117 12.06 4.99 -11.08
N ILE A 118 11.44 4.63 -12.19
CA ILE A 118 11.67 3.35 -12.86
C ILE A 118 12.15 3.63 -14.28
N LYS A 119 13.38 3.25 -14.57
CA LYS A 119 13.86 3.29 -15.95
C LYS A 119 13.22 2.17 -16.74
N GLU A 120 12.59 2.52 -17.86
CA GLU A 120 12.04 1.55 -18.81
C GLU A 120 12.90 1.44 -20.06
N GLU A 121 12.96 0.22 -20.62
CA GLU A 121 13.47 -0.10 -21.94
C GLU A 121 12.57 -1.17 -22.53
N MET A 122 11.73 -0.80 -23.49
CA MET A 122 10.75 -1.70 -24.09
C MET A 122 10.95 -1.76 -25.60
N THR A 123 10.92 -2.98 -26.15
CA THR A 123 11.00 -3.17 -27.60
C THR A 123 9.65 -3.66 -28.11
N ASP A 124 9.05 -2.90 -29.03
CA ASP A 124 7.79 -3.30 -29.63
C ASP A 124 7.96 -4.44 -30.66
N LYS A 125 6.85 -4.97 -31.16
CA LYS A 125 6.86 -6.06 -32.15
C LYS A 125 7.48 -5.67 -33.49
N ALA A 126 7.51 -4.38 -33.83
CA ALA A 126 8.17 -3.86 -35.02
C ALA A 126 9.68 -3.70 -34.82
N GLY A 127 10.19 -3.86 -33.60
CA GLY A 127 11.61 -3.75 -33.28
C GLY A 127 12.06 -2.36 -32.84
N LYS A 128 11.14 -1.41 -32.69
CA LYS A 128 11.45 -0.09 -32.16
C LYS A 128 11.68 -0.18 -30.67
N VAL A 129 12.80 0.37 -30.20
CA VAL A 129 13.12 0.51 -28.78
C VAL A 129 12.54 1.83 -28.27
N ASN A 130 11.73 1.75 -27.22
CA ASN A 130 11.24 2.89 -26.47
C ASN A 130 11.95 2.90 -25.10
N MET A 131 12.41 4.07 -24.70
CA MET A 131 13.10 4.27 -23.42
C MET A 131 12.45 5.45 -22.71
N GLY A 132 12.28 5.33 -21.39
CA GLY A 132 11.68 6.37 -20.58
C GLY A 132 11.95 6.18 -19.10
N ASN A 133 11.25 7.01 -18.31
CA ASN A 133 11.22 6.86 -16.87
C ASN A 133 9.77 7.04 -16.41
N PHE A 134 9.34 6.15 -15.53
CA PHE A 134 8.09 6.29 -14.80
C PHE A 134 8.35 6.87 -13.41
N ARG A 135 7.37 7.54 -12.86
CA ARG A 135 7.24 7.81 -11.42
C ARG A 135 6.33 6.75 -10.84
N TRP A 136 6.75 6.15 -9.75
CA TRP A 136 6.00 5.13 -9.07
C TRP A 136 5.84 5.46 -7.59
N THR A 137 4.60 5.48 -7.13
CA THR A 137 4.24 5.50 -5.71
C THR A 137 3.51 4.21 -5.41
N VAL A 138 3.84 3.57 -4.30
CA VAL A 138 3.27 2.26 -3.94
C VAL A 138 2.96 2.20 -2.46
N ILE A 139 1.83 1.55 -2.12
CA ILE A 139 1.40 1.27 -0.75
C ILE A 139 1.25 -0.24 -0.61
N PHE A 140 1.85 -0.78 0.45
CA PHE A 140 1.78 -2.19 0.80
C PHE A 140 1.06 -2.36 2.13
N GLU A 141 0.26 -3.43 2.23
CA GLU A 141 -0.20 -3.98 3.50
C GLU A 141 0.41 -5.36 3.71
N ASN A 142 0.69 -5.70 4.98
CA ASN A 142 1.16 -7.02 5.34
C ASN A 142 -0.02 -7.94 5.58
N GLU A 143 -0.23 -8.89 4.68
CA GLU A 143 -1.25 -9.93 4.78
C GLU A 143 -0.57 -11.25 5.16
N ASP A 144 -0.75 -11.70 6.41
CA ASP A 144 -0.22 -12.96 6.92
C ASP A 144 1.29 -13.18 6.68
N GLY A 145 2.08 -12.13 6.86
CA GLY A 145 3.53 -12.16 6.68
C GLY A 145 4.02 -11.85 5.26
N LYS A 146 3.11 -11.53 4.34
CA LYS A 146 3.41 -11.15 2.96
C LYS A 146 3.04 -9.68 2.73
N TRP A 147 3.94 -8.95 2.12
CA TRP A 147 3.68 -7.57 1.73
C TRP A 147 2.97 -7.55 0.37
N MET A 148 1.73 -7.08 0.36
CA MET A 148 0.87 -7.02 -0.83
C MET A 148 0.63 -5.57 -1.22
N ILE A 149 0.67 -5.27 -2.51
CA ILE A 149 0.32 -3.93 -3.04
C ILE A 149 -1.19 -3.77 -2.95
N VAL A 150 -1.62 -2.76 -2.19
CA VAL A 150 -3.03 -2.35 -2.05
C VAL A 150 -3.34 -1.09 -2.85
N HIS A 151 -2.33 -0.33 -3.21
CA HIS A 151 -2.44 0.83 -4.10
C HIS A 151 -1.12 1.10 -4.79
N GLU A 152 -1.17 1.54 -6.03
CA GLU A 152 -0.03 2.15 -6.70
C GLU A 152 -0.47 3.23 -7.68
N HIS A 153 0.47 4.12 -7.99
CA HIS A 153 0.35 5.12 -9.02
C HIS A 153 1.61 5.12 -9.88
N VAL A 154 1.46 4.73 -11.12
CA VAL A 154 2.49 4.83 -12.16
C VAL A 154 2.14 6.00 -13.08
N SER A 155 3.09 6.87 -13.36
CA SER A 155 2.91 7.96 -14.31
C SER A 155 4.19 8.27 -15.08
N ALA A 156 4.03 8.70 -16.32
CA ALA A 156 5.12 9.25 -17.12
C ALA A 156 5.19 10.78 -16.98
N PRO A 157 6.38 11.41 -16.99
CA PRO A 157 6.48 12.85 -17.12
C PRO A 157 5.94 13.26 -18.50
N LEU A 158 5.22 14.38 -18.54
CA LEU A 158 4.89 15.03 -19.81
C LEU A 158 6.17 15.64 -20.36
N GLY A 159 6.53 15.28 -21.58
CA GLY A 159 7.68 15.81 -22.32
C GLY A 159 7.45 17.23 -22.84
#